data_5340fe609645a6cc7248c26dac2aa311
#
_entry.id   5340fe609645a6cc7248c26dac2aa311
#
_cell.length_a   1.000
_cell.length_b   1.000
_cell.length_c   1.000
_cell.angle_alpha   90.00
_cell.angle_beta   90.00
_cell.angle_gamma   90.00
#
_symmetry.space_group_name_H-M   'P 1'
#
loop_
_entity.id
_entity.type
_entity.pdbx_description
1 polymer ?
#
loop_
_entity_poly.entity_id
_entity_poly.type
_entity_poly.pdbx_seq_one_letter_code
_entity_poly.pdbx_strand_id
1 'polypeptide(L)'
;SDTPGHVDFSYEVSRSLAACEGAILIVDAAQGVEAQTVANLHLAVEQDLTIIPVVNKIDLPSADLDMAHQQLEDILAIPAEDAIHASAKMGTGIEDILEAIVTRIPPPQVPSDDILRASVFDSVFDSFRGVVSYLRVMSGTLARGTGIRMMSTSKTYEVKEVGVFTPKMEKREKLFPGDVGYLIANMKTSSEVKIGDTVTGVQGNSANGLFWNISGHNR
;
A
#
# COMPACT_ATOMS: atom_id res chain seq x y z
N SER A 1 -2.13 -5.08 0.60
CA SER A 1 -1.32 -5.65 -0.49
C SER A 1 -0.52 -6.82 0.04
N ASP A 2 -0.60 -7.96 -0.59
CA ASP A 2 0.20 -9.13 -0.29
C ASP A 2 1.44 -9.10 -1.20
N THR A 3 2.64 -9.10 -0.61
CA THR A 3 3.88 -9.01 -1.37
C THR A 3 4.57 -10.37 -1.35
N PRO A 4 4.83 -10.97 -2.54
CA PRO A 4 5.51 -12.27 -2.61
C PRO A 4 6.94 -12.15 -2.10
N GLY A 5 7.38 -13.19 -1.38
CA GLY A 5 8.70 -13.26 -0.74
C GLY A 5 9.86 -13.58 -1.68
N HIS A 6 9.87 -13.13 -2.93
CA HIS A 6 10.97 -13.36 -3.87
C HIS A 6 11.80 -12.09 -4.12
N VAL A 7 13.10 -12.23 -4.24
CA VAL A 7 14.10 -11.13 -4.36
C VAL A 7 13.85 -10.18 -5.54
N ASP A 8 13.18 -10.65 -6.59
CA ASP A 8 12.95 -9.87 -7.83
C ASP A 8 11.80 -8.82 -7.72
N PHE A 9 11.07 -8.78 -6.60
CA PHE A 9 9.90 -7.92 -6.44
C PHE A 9 10.11 -6.70 -5.54
N SER A 10 11.34 -6.33 -5.22
CA SER A 10 11.64 -5.20 -4.31
C SER A 10 11.01 -3.88 -4.77
N TYR A 11 10.95 -3.64 -6.07
CA TYR A 11 10.35 -2.44 -6.66
C TYR A 11 8.82 -2.43 -6.51
N GLU A 12 8.15 -3.57 -6.67
CA GLU A 12 6.70 -3.70 -6.47
C GLU A 12 6.33 -3.59 -4.99
N VAL A 13 7.14 -4.18 -4.11
CA VAL A 13 7.00 -4.06 -2.66
C VAL A 13 7.10 -2.61 -2.23
N SER A 14 8.16 -1.91 -2.62
CA SER A 14 8.36 -0.50 -2.27
C SER A 14 7.18 0.39 -2.67
N ARG A 15 6.62 0.17 -3.86
CA ARG A 15 5.45 0.93 -4.33
C ARG A 15 4.18 0.64 -3.54
N SER A 16 3.96 -0.62 -3.19
CA SER A 16 2.82 -1.03 -2.36
C SER A 16 2.92 -0.43 -0.96
N LEU A 17 4.12 -0.43 -0.38
CA LEU A 17 4.39 0.15 0.93
C LEU A 17 4.18 1.68 0.95
N ALA A 18 4.53 2.38 -0.13
CA ALA A 18 4.31 3.82 -0.26
C ALA A 18 2.82 4.25 -0.19
N ALA A 19 1.90 3.31 -0.34
CA ALA A 19 0.46 3.54 -0.23
C ALA A 19 -0.11 3.12 1.13
N CYS A 20 0.73 2.84 2.13
CA CYS A 20 0.34 2.32 3.44
C CYS A 20 0.84 3.22 4.58
N GLU A 21 0.18 3.16 5.73
CA GLU A 21 0.63 3.76 7.00
C GLU A 21 1.29 2.74 7.93
N GLY A 22 1.12 1.46 7.64
CA GLY A 22 1.72 0.38 8.43
C GLY A 22 1.85 -0.89 7.64
N ALA A 23 2.64 -1.82 8.18
CA ALA A 23 2.88 -3.13 7.60
C ALA A 23 2.86 -4.21 8.67
N ILE A 24 2.29 -5.36 8.33
CA ILE A 24 2.40 -6.58 9.13
C ILE A 24 3.64 -7.31 8.66
N LEU A 25 4.62 -7.50 9.56
CA LEU A 25 5.82 -8.27 9.29
C LEU A 25 5.63 -9.70 9.78
N ILE A 26 5.50 -10.64 8.86
CA ILE A 26 5.24 -12.04 9.19
C ILE A 26 6.55 -12.83 9.24
N VAL A 27 6.82 -13.46 10.38
CA VAL A 27 7.92 -14.39 10.59
C VAL A 27 7.35 -15.79 10.80
N ASP A 28 7.91 -16.80 10.14
CA ASP A 28 7.52 -18.19 10.31
C ASP A 28 8.12 -18.75 11.59
N ALA A 29 7.31 -19.29 12.49
CA ALA A 29 7.76 -19.83 13.76
C ALA A 29 8.72 -21.05 13.62
N ALA A 30 8.69 -21.72 12.46
CA ALA A 30 9.55 -22.89 12.22
C ALA A 30 10.82 -22.55 11.40
N GLN A 31 10.75 -21.51 10.56
CA GLN A 31 11.86 -21.11 9.67
C GLN A 31 12.63 -19.90 10.21
N GLY A 32 11.97 -19.07 11.04
CA GLY A 32 12.56 -17.86 11.57
C GLY A 32 12.61 -16.72 10.55
N VAL A 33 13.56 -15.81 10.78
CA VAL A 33 13.79 -14.62 9.94
C VAL A 33 14.61 -15.00 8.72
N GLU A 34 14.05 -14.76 7.54
CA GLU A 34 14.72 -14.97 6.27
C GLU A 34 15.31 -13.66 5.71
N ALA A 35 16.23 -13.75 4.75
CA ALA A 35 16.85 -12.59 4.11
C ALA A 35 15.80 -11.62 3.51
N GLN A 36 14.71 -12.19 2.96
CA GLN A 36 13.60 -11.40 2.41
C GLN A 36 12.85 -10.63 3.49
N THR A 37 12.70 -11.20 4.69
CA THR A 37 12.09 -10.52 5.83
C THR A 37 12.88 -9.26 6.20
N VAL A 38 14.21 -9.37 6.25
CA VAL A 38 15.12 -8.24 6.51
C VAL A 38 15.00 -7.17 5.43
N ALA A 39 15.05 -7.57 4.15
CA ALA A 39 14.95 -6.64 3.03
C ALA A 39 13.60 -5.89 3.01
N ASN A 40 12.49 -6.58 3.24
CA ASN A 40 11.17 -5.98 3.28
C ASN A 40 11.00 -5.04 4.50
N LEU A 41 11.56 -5.40 5.65
CA LEU A 41 11.57 -4.52 6.82
C LEU A 41 12.30 -3.21 6.52
N HIS A 42 13.49 -3.26 5.90
CA HIS A 42 14.21 -2.05 5.52
C HIS A 42 13.37 -1.13 4.62
N LEU A 43 12.70 -1.69 3.61
CA LEU A 43 11.82 -0.92 2.74
C LEU A 43 10.63 -0.29 3.51
N ALA A 44 10.07 -1.00 4.48
CA ALA A 44 8.98 -0.49 5.30
C ALA A 44 9.46 0.64 6.24
N VAL A 45 10.64 0.50 6.85
CA VAL A 45 11.26 1.53 7.70
C VAL A 45 11.64 2.78 6.90
N GLU A 46 12.16 2.62 5.67
CA GLU A 46 12.44 3.75 4.77
C GLU A 46 11.18 4.56 4.41
N GLN A 47 10.01 3.95 4.46
CA GLN A 47 8.71 4.60 4.24
C GLN A 47 8.05 5.11 5.54
N ASP A 48 8.77 5.05 6.68
CA ASP A 48 8.26 5.46 8.01
C ASP A 48 6.96 4.74 8.42
N LEU A 49 6.84 3.45 8.07
CA LEU A 49 5.65 2.66 8.37
C LEU A 49 5.67 2.14 9.79
N THR A 50 4.50 2.10 10.43
CA THR A 50 4.30 1.36 11.68
C THR A 50 4.37 -0.14 11.43
N ILE A 51 5.30 -0.84 12.09
CA ILE A 51 5.49 -2.29 11.93
C ILE A 51 4.74 -3.04 13.03
N ILE A 52 3.93 -4.03 12.61
CA ILE A 52 3.30 -5.00 13.52
C ILE A 52 3.97 -6.35 13.28
N PRO A 53 4.87 -6.82 14.17
CA PRO A 53 5.49 -8.12 14.03
C PRO A 53 4.50 -9.23 14.38
N VAL A 54 4.48 -10.28 13.56
CA VAL A 54 3.62 -11.46 13.74
C VAL A 54 4.46 -12.73 13.57
N VAL A 55 4.48 -13.57 14.58
CA VAL A 55 5.07 -14.92 14.49
C VAL A 55 3.95 -15.89 14.15
N ASN A 56 3.96 -16.36 12.90
CA ASN A 56 2.91 -17.22 12.34
C ASN A 56 3.31 -18.69 12.32
N LYS A 57 2.33 -19.56 12.12
CA LYS A 57 2.45 -21.02 12.09
C LYS A 57 2.84 -21.64 13.43
N ILE A 58 2.41 -21.06 14.54
CA ILE A 58 2.65 -21.58 15.89
C ILE A 58 2.02 -22.96 16.13
N ASP A 59 1.12 -23.40 15.25
CA ASP A 59 0.47 -24.71 15.26
C ASP A 59 1.37 -25.85 14.75
N LEU A 60 2.50 -25.56 14.14
CA LEU A 60 3.38 -26.58 13.61
C LEU A 60 4.17 -27.26 14.74
N PRO A 61 4.38 -28.60 14.68
CA PRO A 61 5.24 -29.30 15.65
C PRO A 61 6.70 -28.83 15.65
N SER A 62 7.15 -28.22 14.56
CA SER A 62 8.49 -27.66 14.40
C SER A 62 8.58 -26.18 14.78
N ALA A 63 7.50 -25.57 15.28
CA ALA A 63 7.52 -24.19 15.70
C ALA A 63 8.45 -23.99 16.91
N ASP A 64 9.34 -23.01 16.82
CA ASP A 64 10.26 -22.60 17.88
C ASP A 64 10.10 -21.11 18.13
N LEU A 65 9.29 -20.77 19.14
CA LEU A 65 9.01 -19.39 19.50
C LEU A 65 10.22 -18.68 20.09
N ASP A 66 11.04 -19.39 20.85
CA ASP A 66 12.23 -18.81 21.48
C ASP A 66 13.24 -18.39 20.41
N MET A 67 13.47 -19.25 19.41
CA MET A 67 14.29 -18.91 18.25
C MET A 67 13.71 -17.72 17.49
N ALA A 68 12.40 -17.71 17.20
CA ALA A 68 11.77 -16.63 16.44
C ALA A 68 11.86 -15.28 17.19
N HIS A 69 11.66 -15.28 18.51
CA HIS A 69 11.81 -14.10 19.36
C HIS A 69 13.25 -13.58 19.38
N GLN A 70 14.21 -14.46 19.58
CA GLN A 70 15.62 -14.10 19.57
C GLN A 70 16.02 -13.47 18.22
N GLN A 71 15.54 -14.02 17.10
CA GLN A 71 15.82 -13.47 15.78
C GLN A 71 15.11 -12.12 15.50
N LEU A 72 13.91 -11.92 16.04
CA LEU A 72 13.25 -10.61 15.99
C LEU A 72 14.11 -9.52 16.65
N GLU A 73 14.67 -9.82 17.83
CA GLU A 73 15.51 -8.88 18.57
C GLU A 73 16.90 -8.72 17.95
N ASP A 74 17.60 -9.82 17.69
CA ASP A 74 19.01 -9.80 17.25
C ASP A 74 19.19 -9.36 15.80
N ILE A 75 18.25 -9.73 14.91
CA ILE A 75 18.36 -9.46 13.46
C ILE A 75 17.55 -8.26 13.04
N LEU A 76 16.34 -8.11 13.57
CA LEU A 76 15.41 -7.06 13.13
C LEU A 76 15.33 -5.88 14.07
N ALA A 77 15.95 -5.97 15.26
CA ALA A 77 15.87 -4.97 16.33
C ALA A 77 14.42 -4.62 16.74
N ILE A 78 13.52 -5.61 16.68
CA ILE A 78 12.13 -5.52 17.10
C ILE A 78 11.97 -6.24 18.41
N PRO A 79 11.43 -5.59 19.48
CA PRO A 79 11.18 -6.25 20.76
C PRO A 79 10.29 -7.49 20.59
N ALA A 80 10.67 -8.62 21.16
CA ALA A 80 9.89 -9.86 21.08
C ALA A 80 8.50 -9.72 21.71
N GLU A 81 8.37 -8.89 22.72
CA GLU A 81 7.11 -8.58 23.41
C GLU A 81 6.08 -7.89 22.53
N ASP A 82 6.51 -7.23 21.45
CA ASP A 82 5.62 -6.59 20.47
C ASP A 82 5.01 -7.59 19.48
N ALA A 83 5.57 -8.81 19.41
CA ALA A 83 5.18 -9.83 18.45
C ALA A 83 3.85 -10.51 18.81
N ILE A 84 2.94 -10.57 17.86
CA ILE A 84 1.69 -11.30 17.99
C ILE A 84 1.90 -12.74 17.50
N HIS A 85 1.53 -13.70 18.34
CA HIS A 85 1.61 -15.12 17.98
C HIS A 85 0.34 -15.54 17.24
N ALA A 86 0.48 -16.13 16.07
CA ALA A 86 -0.64 -16.48 15.22
C ALA A 86 -0.50 -17.84 14.54
N SER A 87 -1.64 -18.41 14.23
CA SER A 87 -1.79 -19.46 13.24
C SER A 87 -2.93 -19.07 12.28
N ALA A 88 -2.56 -18.61 11.11
CA ALA A 88 -3.55 -18.27 10.07
C ALA A 88 -4.42 -19.50 9.68
N LYS A 89 -3.83 -20.69 9.76
CA LYS A 89 -4.51 -21.95 9.48
C LYS A 89 -5.58 -22.28 10.53
N MET A 90 -5.28 -22.04 11.81
CA MET A 90 -6.17 -22.38 12.93
C MET A 90 -7.07 -21.20 13.34
N GLY A 91 -6.80 -20.00 12.83
CA GLY A 91 -7.46 -18.76 13.22
C GLY A 91 -6.98 -18.16 14.55
N THR A 92 -5.95 -18.74 15.18
CA THR A 92 -5.40 -18.25 16.44
C THR A 92 -4.68 -16.91 16.23
N GLY A 93 -4.88 -15.93 17.11
CA GLY A 93 -4.21 -14.63 17.08
C GLY A 93 -4.69 -13.68 15.98
N ILE A 94 -5.69 -14.06 15.18
CA ILE A 94 -6.19 -13.20 14.09
C ILE A 94 -6.90 -11.96 14.63
N GLU A 95 -7.68 -12.10 15.69
CA GLU A 95 -8.35 -10.96 16.33
C GLU A 95 -7.33 -9.98 16.93
N ASP A 96 -6.26 -10.49 17.55
CA ASP A 96 -5.17 -9.66 18.09
C ASP A 96 -4.44 -8.87 16.99
N ILE A 97 -4.24 -9.49 15.83
CA ILE A 97 -3.66 -8.80 14.66
C ILE A 97 -4.61 -7.68 14.18
N LEU A 98 -5.89 -7.95 14.06
CA LEU A 98 -6.87 -6.95 13.63
C LEU A 98 -6.98 -5.81 14.63
N GLU A 99 -6.97 -6.09 15.92
CA GLU A 99 -6.97 -5.07 16.97
C GLU A 99 -5.67 -4.24 16.95
N ALA A 100 -4.53 -4.88 16.74
CA ALA A 100 -3.25 -4.18 16.60
C ALA A 100 -3.23 -3.25 15.38
N ILE A 101 -3.83 -3.64 14.25
CA ILE A 101 -3.97 -2.76 13.08
C ILE A 101 -4.75 -1.50 13.46
N VAL A 102 -5.89 -1.66 14.13
CA VAL A 102 -6.77 -0.53 14.48
C VAL A 102 -6.14 0.39 15.54
N THR A 103 -5.40 -0.18 16.49
CA THR A 103 -4.85 0.56 17.63
C THR A 103 -3.47 1.13 17.40
N ARG A 104 -2.61 0.47 16.61
CA ARG A 104 -1.19 0.83 16.43
C ARG A 104 -0.94 1.61 15.14
N ILE A 105 -1.66 1.30 14.03
CA ILE A 105 -1.43 2.00 12.76
C ILE A 105 -2.18 3.34 12.78
N PRO A 106 -1.48 4.47 12.52
CA PRO A 106 -2.14 5.77 12.49
C PRO A 106 -3.08 5.88 11.28
N PRO A 107 -4.15 6.67 11.38
CA PRO A 107 -4.99 6.95 10.23
C PRO A 107 -4.23 7.75 9.16
N PRO A 108 -4.66 7.70 7.89
CA PRO A 108 -4.07 8.48 6.82
C PRO A 108 -4.01 9.98 7.16
N GLN A 109 -2.85 10.60 6.96
CA GLN A 109 -2.73 12.05 7.08
C GLN A 109 -3.28 12.70 5.81
N VAL A 110 -4.34 13.48 5.97
CA VAL A 110 -5.04 14.13 4.85
C VAL A 110 -4.74 15.63 4.88
N PRO A 111 -4.19 16.20 3.78
CA PRO A 111 -4.06 17.64 3.63
C PRO A 111 -5.41 18.34 3.76
N SER A 112 -5.41 19.57 4.28
CA SER A 112 -6.62 20.37 4.51
C SER A 112 -7.19 21.04 3.24
N ASP A 113 -6.54 20.88 2.09
CA ASP A 113 -6.99 21.46 0.84
C ASP A 113 -7.89 20.48 0.05
N ASP A 114 -8.82 21.04 -0.76
CA ASP A 114 -9.75 20.26 -1.60
C ASP A 114 -9.19 19.95 -3.00
N ILE A 115 -7.90 20.20 -3.23
CA ILE A 115 -7.29 19.94 -4.54
C ILE A 115 -7.12 18.42 -4.71
N LEU A 116 -7.71 17.88 -5.76
CA LEU A 116 -7.55 16.45 -6.07
C LEU A 116 -6.07 16.12 -6.35
N ARG A 117 -5.53 15.22 -5.55
CA ARG A 117 -4.25 14.54 -5.77
C ARG A 117 -4.42 13.07 -5.44
N ALA A 118 -4.12 12.22 -6.40
CA ALA A 118 -4.10 10.78 -6.17
C ALA A 118 -2.82 10.18 -6.75
N SER A 119 -2.17 9.31 -6.01
CA SER A 119 -0.93 8.63 -6.42
C SER A 119 -1.27 7.29 -7.06
N VAL A 120 -0.77 7.05 -8.26
CA VAL A 120 -0.90 5.76 -8.96
C VAL A 120 0.25 4.86 -8.52
N PHE A 121 -0.07 3.73 -7.88
CA PHE A 121 0.95 2.77 -7.44
C PHE A 121 1.01 1.50 -8.29
N ASP A 122 -0.05 1.22 -9.10
CA ASP A 122 -0.07 0.11 -10.03
C ASP A 122 -1.09 0.33 -11.16
N SER A 123 -1.03 -0.47 -12.22
CA SER A 123 -2.02 -0.47 -13.29
C SER A 123 -2.07 -1.80 -14.03
N VAL A 124 -3.27 -2.20 -14.45
CA VAL A 124 -3.48 -3.40 -15.25
C VAL A 124 -4.26 -3.06 -16.51
N PHE A 125 -3.95 -3.74 -17.60
CA PHE A 125 -4.74 -3.61 -18.84
C PHE A 125 -5.86 -4.65 -18.87
N ASP A 126 -7.08 -4.18 -19.00
CA ASP A 126 -8.29 -4.99 -19.20
C ASP A 126 -8.78 -4.79 -20.63
N SER A 127 -9.01 -5.87 -21.37
CA SER A 127 -9.40 -5.83 -22.80
C SER A 127 -10.75 -5.15 -23.05
N PHE A 128 -11.61 -5.08 -22.05
CA PHE A 128 -12.95 -4.48 -22.13
C PHE A 128 -13.02 -3.07 -21.55
N ARG A 129 -12.20 -2.79 -20.54
CA ARG A 129 -12.26 -1.53 -19.78
C ARG A 129 -11.09 -0.58 -20.11
N GLY A 130 -10.08 -1.07 -20.81
CA GLY A 130 -8.82 -0.35 -21.00
C GLY A 130 -7.91 -0.43 -19.78
N VAL A 131 -7.17 0.63 -19.51
CA VAL A 131 -6.26 0.65 -18.35
C VAL A 131 -7.08 0.90 -17.09
N VAL A 132 -6.96 -0.02 -16.14
CA VAL A 132 -7.42 0.12 -14.75
C VAL A 132 -6.23 0.56 -13.90
N SER A 133 -6.26 1.78 -13.42
CA SER A 133 -5.19 2.34 -12.59
C SER A 133 -5.52 2.15 -11.11
N TYR A 134 -4.59 1.60 -10.35
CA TYR A 134 -4.70 1.47 -8.90
C TYR A 134 -4.06 2.68 -8.25
N LEU A 135 -4.81 3.35 -7.39
CA LEU A 135 -4.38 4.61 -6.81
C LEU A 135 -4.83 4.77 -5.36
N ARG A 136 -4.13 5.67 -4.68
CA ARG A 136 -4.53 6.20 -3.38
C ARG A 136 -4.86 7.67 -3.53
N VAL A 137 -6.02 8.08 -3.03
CA VAL A 137 -6.40 9.51 -2.96
C VAL A 137 -5.68 10.15 -1.78
N MET A 138 -4.84 11.14 -2.07
CA MET A 138 -4.07 11.87 -1.07
C MET A 138 -4.81 13.10 -0.55
N SER A 139 -5.52 13.82 -1.45
CA SER A 139 -6.35 14.98 -1.12
C SER A 139 -7.45 15.18 -2.14
N GLY A 140 -8.47 15.97 -1.78
CA GLY A 140 -9.63 16.22 -2.62
C GLY A 140 -10.51 14.97 -2.80
N THR A 141 -11.37 15.00 -3.82
CA THR A 141 -12.31 13.90 -4.09
C THR A 141 -12.22 13.48 -5.54
N LEU A 142 -12.12 12.17 -5.79
CA LEU A 142 -12.15 11.59 -7.13
C LEU A 142 -13.50 10.94 -7.37
N ALA A 143 -14.25 11.43 -8.36
CA ALA A 143 -15.59 10.96 -8.66
C ALA A 143 -15.78 10.65 -10.15
N ARG A 144 -16.78 9.85 -10.48
CA ARG A 144 -17.21 9.65 -11.87
C ARG A 144 -17.56 10.99 -12.52
N GLY A 145 -17.15 11.20 -13.77
CA GLY A 145 -17.36 12.44 -14.52
C GLY A 145 -16.34 13.54 -14.22
N THR A 146 -15.46 13.34 -13.22
CA THR A 146 -14.38 14.30 -12.95
C THR A 146 -13.40 14.36 -14.12
N GLY A 147 -13.07 15.57 -14.57
CA GLY A 147 -11.93 15.78 -15.48
C GLY A 147 -10.62 15.68 -14.71
N ILE A 148 -9.74 14.79 -15.14
CA ILE A 148 -8.46 14.56 -14.50
C ILE A 148 -7.31 14.80 -15.47
N ARG A 149 -6.13 15.09 -14.91
CA ARG A 149 -4.85 15.21 -15.62
C ARG A 149 -3.82 14.27 -14.99
N MET A 150 -3.14 13.50 -15.84
CA MET A 150 -1.94 12.76 -15.47
C MET A 150 -0.76 13.72 -15.49
N MET A 151 -0.08 13.91 -14.36
CA MET A 151 0.97 14.95 -14.24
C MET A 151 2.19 14.65 -15.11
N SER A 152 2.59 13.38 -15.23
CA SER A 152 3.77 12.97 -16.01
C SER A 152 3.61 13.15 -17.51
N THR A 153 2.40 12.99 -18.05
CA THR A 153 2.11 13.07 -19.49
C THR A 153 1.38 14.35 -19.88
N SER A 154 0.87 15.10 -18.89
CA SER A 154 -0.02 16.25 -19.06
C SER A 154 -1.31 15.95 -19.83
N LYS A 155 -1.61 14.68 -20.12
CA LYS A 155 -2.83 14.26 -20.78
C LYS A 155 -4.02 14.35 -19.83
N THR A 156 -5.17 14.71 -20.39
CA THR A 156 -6.42 14.83 -19.65
C THR A 156 -7.39 13.73 -20.03
N TYR A 157 -8.16 13.28 -19.07
CA TYR A 157 -9.16 12.24 -19.24
C TYR A 157 -10.40 12.56 -18.41
N GLU A 158 -11.52 11.93 -18.73
CA GLU A 158 -12.73 11.97 -17.91
C GLU A 158 -12.87 10.62 -17.19
N VAL A 159 -13.09 10.68 -15.90
CA VAL A 159 -13.30 9.49 -15.04
C VAL A 159 -14.61 8.81 -15.44
N LYS A 160 -14.52 7.56 -15.86
CA LYS A 160 -15.70 6.74 -16.22
C LYS A 160 -16.19 5.91 -15.05
N GLU A 161 -15.27 5.41 -14.24
CA GLU A 161 -15.58 4.57 -13.09
C GLU A 161 -14.48 4.73 -12.03
N VAL A 162 -14.89 4.73 -10.76
CA VAL A 162 -14.03 4.58 -9.59
C VAL A 162 -14.61 3.51 -8.68
N GLY A 163 -13.79 2.91 -7.85
CA GLY A 163 -14.21 1.93 -6.87
C GLY A 163 -13.08 1.44 -5.97
N VAL A 164 -13.39 0.49 -5.12
CA VAL A 164 -12.49 -0.13 -4.15
C VAL A 164 -12.39 -1.64 -4.39
N PHE A 165 -11.51 -2.31 -3.65
CA PHE A 165 -11.38 -3.77 -3.64
C PHE A 165 -11.83 -4.33 -2.29
N THR A 166 -12.87 -5.23 -2.29
CA THR A 166 -13.46 -5.81 -1.08
C THR A 166 -13.80 -7.30 -1.19
N PRO A 167 -12.95 -8.25 -1.45
CA PRO A 167 -11.70 -8.33 -2.24
C PRO A 167 -11.92 -8.17 -3.74
N LYS A 168 -13.18 -8.21 -4.23
CA LYS A 168 -13.52 -7.95 -5.63
C LYS A 168 -13.66 -6.45 -5.88
N MET A 169 -13.56 -6.06 -7.14
CA MET A 169 -13.84 -4.68 -7.56
C MET A 169 -15.27 -4.31 -7.21
N GLU A 170 -15.44 -3.28 -6.40
CA GLU A 170 -16.73 -2.72 -6.01
C GLU A 170 -16.80 -1.26 -6.44
N LYS A 171 -17.74 -0.94 -7.32
CA LYS A 171 -17.94 0.42 -7.80
C LYS A 171 -18.36 1.34 -6.67
N ARG A 172 -17.82 2.57 -6.70
CA ARG A 172 -18.21 3.68 -5.82
C ARG A 172 -18.58 4.88 -6.64
N GLU A 173 -19.37 5.78 -6.08
CA GLU A 173 -19.65 7.07 -6.71
C GLU A 173 -18.44 7.98 -6.68
N LYS A 174 -17.69 7.92 -5.58
CA LYS A 174 -16.50 8.73 -5.33
C LYS A 174 -15.56 8.06 -4.36
N LEU A 175 -14.27 8.47 -4.42
CA LEU A 175 -13.23 8.13 -3.47
C LEU A 175 -12.80 9.39 -2.73
N PHE A 176 -12.56 9.25 -1.44
CA PHE A 176 -12.16 10.30 -0.52
C PHE A 176 -10.66 10.23 -0.20
N PRO A 177 -10.10 11.30 0.39
CA PRO A 177 -8.73 11.27 0.88
C PRO A 177 -8.49 10.10 1.84
N GLY A 178 -7.39 9.35 1.60
CA GLY A 178 -7.06 8.13 2.32
C GLY A 178 -7.58 6.85 1.65
N ASP A 179 -8.59 6.93 0.77
CA ASP A 179 -9.09 5.74 0.08
C ASP A 179 -8.05 5.18 -0.90
N VAL A 180 -7.91 3.86 -0.87
CA VAL A 180 -7.19 3.08 -1.87
C VAL A 180 -8.20 2.38 -2.76
N GLY A 181 -8.09 2.59 -4.07
CA GLY A 181 -9.06 2.08 -5.01
C GLY A 181 -8.55 2.02 -6.44
N TYR A 182 -9.47 2.01 -7.38
CA TYR A 182 -9.17 1.99 -8.80
C TYR A 182 -9.89 3.11 -9.57
N LEU A 183 -9.29 3.46 -10.70
CA LEU A 183 -9.76 4.45 -11.66
C LEU A 183 -9.80 3.84 -13.06
N ILE A 184 -10.89 4.06 -13.78
CA ILE A 184 -11.02 3.80 -15.22
C ILE A 184 -11.40 5.11 -15.93
N ALA A 185 -10.58 5.52 -16.91
CA ALA A 185 -10.72 6.81 -17.59
C ALA A 185 -10.48 6.74 -19.11
N ASN A 186 -10.91 5.66 -19.77
CA ASN A 186 -10.72 5.43 -21.22
C ASN A 186 -9.26 5.53 -21.71
N MET A 187 -8.30 5.26 -20.85
CA MET A 187 -6.90 5.09 -21.24
C MET A 187 -6.74 3.77 -21.98
N LYS A 188 -6.19 3.81 -23.19
CA LYS A 188 -6.19 2.67 -24.11
C LYS A 188 -4.91 1.83 -24.06
N THR A 189 -3.84 2.41 -23.56
CA THR A 189 -2.52 1.76 -23.50
C THR A 189 -1.88 1.99 -22.14
N SER A 190 -1.12 1.00 -21.66
CA SER A 190 -0.38 1.11 -20.40
C SER A 190 0.62 2.26 -20.38
N SER A 191 1.10 2.71 -21.55
CA SER A 191 2.01 3.86 -21.66
C SER A 191 1.37 5.21 -21.31
N GLU A 192 0.05 5.26 -21.22
CA GLU A 192 -0.67 6.48 -20.80
C GLU A 192 -0.70 6.65 -19.28
N VAL A 193 -0.39 5.59 -18.54
CA VAL A 193 -0.32 5.58 -17.08
C VAL A 193 1.08 5.19 -16.66
N LYS A 194 1.77 6.10 -15.98
CA LYS A 194 3.05 5.78 -15.36
C LYS A 194 2.82 5.45 -13.89
N ILE A 195 3.41 4.37 -13.44
CA ILE A 195 3.39 4.03 -12.02
C ILE A 195 4.24 5.06 -11.27
N GLY A 196 3.74 5.55 -10.13
CA GLY A 196 4.31 6.69 -9.41
C GLY A 196 3.81 8.05 -9.91
N ASP A 197 2.93 8.08 -10.92
CA ASP A 197 2.34 9.34 -11.40
C ASP A 197 1.30 9.90 -10.42
N THR A 198 1.08 11.19 -10.52
CA THR A 198 0.02 11.89 -9.77
C THR A 198 -1.12 12.24 -10.71
N VAL A 199 -2.33 11.89 -10.28
CA VAL A 199 -3.59 12.32 -10.90
C VAL A 199 -4.08 13.57 -10.19
N THR A 200 -4.42 14.62 -10.94
CA THR A 200 -5.02 15.86 -10.40
C THR A 200 -6.27 16.26 -11.18
N GLY A 201 -7.09 17.16 -10.63
CA GLY A 201 -8.26 17.70 -11.31
C GLY A 201 -7.89 18.68 -12.42
N VAL A 202 -8.65 18.70 -13.53
CA VAL A 202 -8.43 19.64 -14.66
C VAL A 202 -8.69 21.08 -14.28
N GLN A 203 -9.55 21.36 -13.30
CA GLN A 203 -9.93 22.72 -12.86
C GLN A 203 -8.97 23.33 -11.83
N GLY A 204 -7.93 22.59 -11.38
CA GLY A 204 -6.91 23.11 -10.48
C GLY A 204 -5.85 23.89 -11.22
N ASN A 205 -6.11 25.15 -11.60
CA ASN A 205 -5.07 26.10 -11.94
C ASN A 205 -4.28 26.42 -10.67
N SER A 206 -2.96 26.29 -10.78
CA SER A 206 -1.93 26.59 -9.79
C SER A 206 -1.69 25.53 -8.72
N ALA A 207 -1.17 24.39 -9.13
CA ALA A 207 -0.18 23.74 -8.31
C ALA A 207 1.19 24.16 -8.82
N ASN A 208 1.80 25.15 -8.19
CA ASN A 208 3.26 25.20 -8.15
C ASN A 208 3.75 23.83 -7.71
N GLY A 209 4.52 23.17 -8.58
CA GLY A 209 4.89 21.77 -8.47
C GLY A 209 5.57 21.43 -7.15
N LEU A 210 4.82 20.92 -6.24
CA LEU A 210 5.32 20.09 -5.17
C LEU A 210 5.14 18.64 -5.64
N PHE A 211 6.15 18.19 -6.38
CA PHE A 211 6.35 16.78 -6.64
C PHE A 211 6.58 16.08 -5.31
N TRP A 212 5.61 15.32 -4.86
CA TRP A 212 5.89 14.26 -3.91
C TRP A 212 6.67 13.19 -4.67
N ASN A 213 7.98 13.33 -4.61
CA ASN A 213 8.88 12.28 -5.04
C ASN A 213 8.72 11.14 -4.02
N ILE A 214 8.35 9.96 -4.47
CA ILE A 214 8.25 8.73 -3.67
C ILE A 214 9.62 8.29 -3.12
N SER A 215 10.67 8.97 -3.48
CA SER A 215 11.97 8.91 -2.85
C SER A 215 12.07 10.04 -1.82
N GLY A 216 11.86 9.72 -0.53
CA GLY A 216 11.95 10.64 0.60
C GLY A 216 13.31 11.34 0.73
N HIS A 217 13.52 12.35 -0.08
CA HIS A 217 14.60 13.32 0.10
C HIS A 217 14.04 14.72 -0.16
N ASN A 218 13.77 15.42 0.95
CA ASN A 218 13.69 16.86 0.95
C ASN A 218 15.03 17.43 0.43
N ARG A 219 14.98 18.20 -0.62
CA ARG A 219 15.93 19.28 -0.88
C ARG A 219 15.20 20.60 -0.93
#